data_d0b5d03ef86c9dee4981c043b35dd047
#
_entry.id   d0b5d03ef86c9dee4981c043b35dd047
#
_cell.length_a   1.000
_cell.length_b   1.000
_cell.length_c   1.000
_cell.angle_alpha   90.00
_cell.angle_beta   90.00
_cell.angle_gamma   90.00
#
_symmetry.space_group_name_H-M   'P 1'
#
loop_
_entity.id
_entity.type
_entity.pdbx_description
1 polymer ?
#
loop_
_entity_poly.entity_id
_entity_poly.type
_entity_poly.pdbx_seq_one_letter_code
_entity_poly.pdbx_strand_id
1 'polypeptide(L)'
;MKRGIILLLNNIAIRFNKKDFEYDVYSLVKAFYPQAQITMFYEGEEEAEGEYGMFLLVAYGSQEICLAVERDGTEIFRQQVAVEYEKDRPETKNVLKRLVYGALCQVTGRKLPWGDLTGIRPTKIPMKLLEEGWKNTEIARYMRETYGVSNEKTALA
;
A
#
# COMPACT_ATOMS: atom_id res chain seq x y z
N MET A 1 14.62 16.73 21.19
CA MET A 1 13.96 15.43 21.11
C MET A 1 12.85 15.37 20.10
N LYS A 2 11.97 16.37 20.02
CA LYS A 2 10.96 16.42 18.94
C LYS A 2 11.56 16.44 17.54
N ARG A 3 12.73 17.07 17.35
CA ARG A 3 13.45 17.08 16.08
C ARG A 3 13.95 15.69 15.65
N GLY A 4 14.44 14.89 16.62
CA GLY A 4 14.91 13.54 16.34
C GLY A 4 13.78 12.62 15.88
N ILE A 5 12.60 12.73 16.52
CA ILE A 5 11.41 11.95 16.15
C ILE A 5 10.92 12.33 14.76
N ILE A 6 10.86 13.64 14.44
CA ILE A 6 10.44 14.13 13.13
C ILE A 6 11.41 13.65 12.03
N LEU A 7 12.72 13.70 12.28
CA LEU A 7 13.72 13.22 11.33
C LEU A 7 13.62 11.70 11.11
N LEU A 8 13.37 10.92 12.18
CA LEU A 8 13.21 9.48 12.10
C LEU A 8 11.94 9.10 11.33
N LEU A 9 10.83 9.85 11.50
CA LEU A 9 9.59 9.63 10.76
C LEU A 9 9.74 9.87 9.25
N ASN A 10 10.79 10.63 8.83
CA ASN A 10 11.09 10.82 7.43
C ASN A 10 11.94 9.70 6.82
N ASN A 11 12.36 8.72 7.62
CA ASN A 11 13.09 7.55 7.16
C ASN A 11 12.24 6.31 7.39
N ILE A 12 11.83 5.68 6.30
CA ILE A 12 10.99 4.48 6.32
C ILE A 12 11.74 3.34 5.62
N ALA A 13 11.79 2.19 6.27
CA ALA A 13 12.33 0.96 5.68
C ALA A 13 11.19 0.01 5.33
N ILE A 14 11.27 -0.61 4.15
CA ILE A 14 10.35 -1.67 3.74
C ILE A 14 11.19 -2.92 3.51
N ARG A 15 10.87 -3.99 4.21
CA ARG A 15 11.58 -5.26 4.08
C ARG A 15 10.68 -6.30 3.45
N PHE A 16 11.20 -6.98 2.42
CA PHE A 16 10.53 -8.06 1.70
C PHE A 16 11.30 -9.36 1.87
N ASN A 17 10.59 -10.48 1.99
CA ASN A 17 11.23 -11.79 1.96
C ASN A 17 11.59 -12.23 0.55
N LYS A 18 10.99 -11.63 -0.49
CA LYS A 18 11.36 -11.85 -1.88
C LYS A 18 10.94 -10.66 -2.74
N LYS A 19 11.62 -10.49 -3.88
CA LYS A 19 11.35 -9.40 -4.82
C LYS A 19 10.07 -9.66 -5.60
N ASP A 20 8.98 -9.05 -5.17
CA ASP A 20 7.71 -9.05 -5.89
C ASP A 20 6.84 -7.89 -5.42
N PHE A 21 6.16 -7.23 -6.36
CA PHE A 21 5.25 -6.12 -6.11
C PHE A 21 5.87 -4.96 -5.28
N GLU A 22 7.19 -4.85 -5.27
CA GLU A 22 7.87 -3.82 -4.47
C GLU A 22 7.52 -2.41 -4.90
N TYR A 23 7.32 -2.18 -6.20
CA TYR A 23 6.91 -0.87 -6.70
C TYR A 23 5.51 -0.49 -6.19
N ASP A 24 4.59 -1.43 -6.15
CA ASP A 24 3.21 -1.20 -5.67
C ASP A 24 3.20 -0.81 -4.19
N VAL A 25 4.00 -1.49 -3.37
CA VAL A 25 4.12 -1.17 -1.95
C VAL A 25 4.82 0.18 -1.76
N TYR A 26 5.92 0.41 -2.48
CA TYR A 26 6.65 1.67 -2.45
C TYR A 26 5.74 2.85 -2.78
N SER A 27 4.96 2.73 -3.86
CA SER A 27 4.07 3.81 -4.31
C SER A 27 3.01 4.17 -3.27
N LEU A 28 2.44 3.18 -2.59
CA LEU A 28 1.47 3.41 -1.53
C LEU A 28 2.11 4.10 -0.32
N VAL A 29 3.26 3.62 0.12
CA VAL A 29 3.97 4.25 1.24
C VAL A 29 4.34 5.69 0.90
N LYS A 30 4.83 5.93 -0.33
CA LYS A 30 5.18 7.27 -0.79
C LYS A 30 3.98 8.19 -0.86
N ALA A 31 2.81 7.67 -1.25
CA ALA A 31 1.57 8.45 -1.28
C ALA A 31 1.13 8.92 0.11
N PHE A 32 1.31 8.09 1.14
CA PHE A 32 1.01 8.48 2.53
C PHE A 32 2.09 9.39 3.14
N TYR A 33 3.34 9.19 2.74
CA TYR A 33 4.49 9.92 3.28
C TYR A 33 5.33 10.52 2.14
N PRO A 34 4.80 11.56 1.46
CA PRO A 34 5.47 12.10 0.26
C PRO A 34 6.84 12.72 0.54
N GLN A 35 7.11 13.13 1.77
CA GLN A 35 8.40 13.71 2.16
C GLN A 35 9.38 12.68 2.71
N ALA A 36 8.97 11.43 2.86
CA ALA A 36 9.81 10.40 3.46
C ALA A 36 10.85 9.87 2.47
N GLN A 37 12.01 9.53 3.00
CA GLN A 37 13.01 8.75 2.29
C GLN A 37 12.72 7.28 2.58
N ILE A 38 12.47 6.51 1.52
CA ILE A 38 12.08 5.11 1.63
C ILE A 38 13.21 4.23 1.12
N THR A 39 13.65 3.28 1.95
CA THR A 39 14.67 2.31 1.60
C THR A 39 14.06 0.92 1.62
N MET A 40 14.30 0.15 0.57
CA MET A 40 13.79 -1.21 0.45
C MET A 40 14.89 -2.22 0.68
N PHE A 41 14.63 -3.23 1.49
CA PHE A 41 15.54 -4.32 1.80
C PHE A 41 14.91 -5.65 1.42
N TYR A 42 15.75 -6.58 1.01
CA TYR A 42 15.33 -7.93 0.64
C TYR A 42 16.03 -8.96 1.53
N GLU A 43 15.41 -10.09 1.74
CA GLU A 43 15.98 -11.17 2.54
C GLU A 43 17.35 -11.57 2.01
N GLY A 44 18.33 -11.70 2.90
CA GLY A 44 19.71 -12.02 2.55
C GLY A 44 20.59 -10.80 2.26
N GLU A 45 20.04 -9.61 2.15
CA GLU A 45 20.81 -8.37 2.01
C GLU A 45 21.16 -7.80 3.37
N GLU A 46 22.36 -7.21 3.47
CA GLU A 46 22.74 -6.47 4.69
C GLU A 46 21.92 -5.19 4.77
N GLU A 47 21.45 -4.90 5.97
CA GLU A 47 20.76 -3.62 6.21
C GLU A 47 21.78 -2.50 6.09
N ALA A 48 21.42 -1.47 5.28
CA ALA A 48 22.20 -0.25 5.28
C ALA A 48 22.18 0.37 6.67
N GLU A 49 23.33 0.87 7.12
CA GLU A 49 23.41 1.57 8.38
C GLU A 49 22.47 2.78 8.35
N GLY A 50 21.62 2.89 9.36
CA GLY A 50 20.70 4.00 9.47
C GLY A 50 19.63 3.74 10.50
N GLU A 51 19.06 4.81 10.99
CA GLU A 51 17.93 4.76 11.90
C GLU A 51 16.65 5.01 11.10
N TYR A 52 15.67 4.14 11.30
CA TYR A 52 14.38 4.24 10.64
C TYR A 52 13.29 4.44 11.69
N GLY A 53 12.43 5.43 11.48
CA GLY A 53 11.30 5.68 12.37
C GLY A 53 10.18 4.68 12.17
N MET A 54 10.09 4.09 10.98
CA MET A 54 9.05 3.12 10.67
C MET A 54 9.60 1.99 9.79
N PHE A 55 9.18 0.77 10.09
CA PHE A 55 9.46 -0.42 9.28
C PHE A 55 8.16 -1.05 8.81
N LEU A 56 8.09 -1.38 7.53
CA LEU A 56 7.07 -2.26 6.99
C LEU A 56 7.73 -3.59 6.65
N LEU A 57 7.16 -4.68 7.15
CA LEU A 57 7.64 -6.03 6.90
C LEU A 57 6.60 -6.76 6.05
N VAL A 58 6.97 -7.07 4.81
CA VAL A 58 6.09 -7.74 3.85
C VAL A 58 6.62 -9.15 3.61
N ALA A 59 5.86 -10.15 4.00
CA ALA A 59 6.24 -11.55 3.83
C ALA A 59 5.23 -12.27 2.94
N TYR A 60 5.71 -12.79 1.83
CA TYR A 60 4.92 -13.58 0.88
C TYR A 60 5.11 -15.06 1.19
N GLY A 61 4.00 -15.75 1.50
CA GLY A 61 3.96 -17.20 1.55
C GLY A 61 3.24 -17.76 0.32
N SER A 62 3.14 -19.08 0.21
CA SER A 62 2.46 -19.72 -0.91
C SER A 62 0.95 -19.48 -0.92
N GLN A 63 0.34 -19.32 0.24
CA GLN A 63 -1.10 -19.17 0.41
C GLN A 63 -1.51 -17.97 1.27
N GLU A 64 -0.55 -17.08 1.56
CA GLU A 64 -0.83 -15.95 2.45
C GLU A 64 0.16 -14.80 2.22
N ILE A 65 -0.26 -13.61 2.60
CA ILE A 65 0.61 -12.44 2.72
C ILE A 65 0.49 -11.94 4.15
N CYS A 66 1.62 -11.70 4.80
CA CYS A 66 1.68 -11.11 6.12
C CYS A 66 2.30 -9.71 6.02
N LEU A 67 1.65 -8.73 6.64
CA LEU A 67 2.16 -7.37 6.75
C LEU A 67 2.26 -7.00 8.23
N ALA A 68 3.43 -6.53 8.63
CA ALA A 68 3.63 -5.94 9.96
C ALA A 68 4.18 -4.53 9.81
N VAL A 69 3.79 -3.64 10.69
CA VAL A 69 4.30 -2.27 10.76
C VAL A 69 4.87 -2.04 12.16
N GLU A 70 6.11 -1.59 12.21
CA GLU A 70 6.79 -1.22 13.46
C GLU A 70 7.09 0.27 13.45
N ARG A 71 6.89 0.91 14.60
CA ARG A 71 7.24 2.31 14.83
C ARG A 71 8.03 2.41 16.12
N ASP A 72 9.21 3.03 16.03
CA ASP A 72 10.13 3.19 17.19
C ASP A 72 10.43 1.85 17.89
N GLY A 73 10.61 0.79 17.11
CA GLY A 73 10.91 -0.55 17.61
C GLY A 73 9.72 -1.33 18.16
N THR A 74 8.51 -0.76 18.08
CA THR A 74 7.30 -1.42 18.58
C THR A 74 6.38 -1.77 17.42
N GLU A 75 5.90 -3.01 17.38
CA GLU A 75 4.92 -3.44 16.39
C GLU A 75 3.57 -2.79 16.70
N ILE A 76 3.04 -2.03 15.73
CA ILE A 76 1.76 -1.30 15.87
C ILE A 76 0.67 -1.85 14.98
N PHE A 77 1.01 -2.74 14.06
CA PHE A 77 0.05 -3.38 13.15
C PHE A 77 0.60 -4.72 12.69
N ARG A 78 -0.26 -5.73 12.63
CA ARG A 78 0.05 -7.02 12.02
C ARG A 78 -1.23 -7.63 11.48
N GLN A 79 -1.21 -8.03 10.21
CA GLN A 79 -2.34 -8.72 9.59
C GLN A 79 -1.83 -9.72 8.57
N GLN A 80 -2.52 -10.84 8.49
CA GLN A 80 -2.26 -11.92 7.55
C GLN A 80 -3.52 -12.13 6.73
N VAL A 81 -3.37 -12.22 5.42
CA VAL A 81 -4.49 -12.47 4.52
C VAL A 81 -4.20 -13.69 3.66
N ALA A 82 -5.24 -14.50 3.44
CA ALA A 82 -5.15 -15.66 2.56
C ALA A 82 -5.17 -15.19 1.11
N VAL A 83 -4.29 -15.76 0.30
CA VAL A 83 -4.21 -15.49 -1.13
C VAL A 83 -3.51 -16.64 -1.84
N GLU A 84 -3.97 -16.98 -3.04
CA GLU A 84 -3.28 -17.96 -3.89
C GLU A 84 -2.18 -17.24 -4.69
N TYR A 85 -1.04 -17.06 -4.07
CA TYR A 85 0.02 -16.16 -4.51
C TYR A 85 0.48 -16.37 -5.96
N GLU A 86 0.70 -17.61 -6.37
CA GLU A 86 1.22 -17.90 -7.71
C GLU A 86 0.13 -18.13 -8.77
N LYS A 87 -1.11 -18.33 -8.34
CA LYS A 87 -2.19 -18.75 -9.21
C LYS A 87 -2.88 -17.59 -9.92
N ASP A 88 -3.04 -16.46 -9.24
CA ASP A 88 -3.67 -15.26 -9.79
C ASP A 88 -2.89 -14.02 -9.35
N ARG A 89 -1.93 -13.62 -10.17
CA ARG A 89 -1.06 -12.48 -9.85
C ARG A 89 -1.81 -11.14 -9.78
N PRO A 90 -2.75 -10.83 -10.70
CA PRO A 90 -3.52 -9.58 -10.57
C PRO A 90 -4.32 -9.51 -9.26
N GLU A 91 -4.95 -10.60 -8.85
CA GLU A 91 -5.70 -10.63 -7.58
C GLU A 91 -4.76 -10.55 -6.39
N THR A 92 -3.63 -11.24 -6.43
CA THR A 92 -2.59 -11.15 -5.39
C THR A 92 -2.13 -9.71 -5.20
N LYS A 93 -1.87 -9.01 -6.30
CA LYS A 93 -1.49 -7.59 -6.28
C LYS A 93 -2.58 -6.74 -5.64
N ASN A 94 -3.85 -6.96 -6.01
CA ASN A 94 -4.98 -6.21 -5.46
C ASN A 94 -5.15 -6.47 -3.96
N VAL A 95 -5.02 -7.71 -3.52
CA VAL A 95 -5.07 -8.08 -2.10
C VAL A 95 -3.95 -7.40 -1.32
N LEU A 96 -2.72 -7.44 -1.84
CA LEU A 96 -1.57 -6.79 -1.23
C LEU A 96 -1.79 -5.28 -1.10
N LYS A 97 -2.24 -4.63 -2.16
CA LYS A 97 -2.48 -3.17 -2.16
C LYS A 97 -3.56 -2.79 -1.14
N ARG A 98 -4.64 -3.55 -1.05
CA ARG A 98 -5.69 -3.31 -0.04
C ARG A 98 -5.16 -3.49 1.38
N LEU A 99 -4.32 -4.51 1.59
CA LEU A 99 -3.72 -4.78 2.90
C LEU A 99 -2.80 -3.63 3.34
N VAL A 100 -1.91 -3.20 2.45
CA VAL A 100 -0.98 -2.10 2.73
C VAL A 100 -1.73 -0.79 2.93
N TYR A 101 -2.70 -0.51 2.06
CA TYR A 101 -3.53 0.70 2.17
C TYR A 101 -4.29 0.74 3.49
N GLY A 102 -4.94 -0.36 3.86
CA GLY A 102 -5.68 -0.46 5.12
C GLY A 102 -4.80 -0.27 6.35
N ALA A 103 -3.59 -0.85 6.31
CA ALA A 103 -2.61 -0.69 7.38
C ALA A 103 -2.18 0.77 7.53
N LEU A 104 -1.86 1.43 6.41
CA LEU A 104 -1.42 2.82 6.43
C LEU A 104 -2.55 3.78 6.81
N CYS A 105 -3.80 3.50 6.41
CA CYS A 105 -4.97 4.25 6.87
C CYS A 105 -5.10 4.17 8.39
N GLN A 106 -4.94 2.98 8.97
CA GLN A 106 -5.05 2.77 10.41
C GLN A 106 -3.90 3.44 11.17
N VAL A 107 -2.68 3.31 10.67
CA VAL A 107 -1.48 3.87 11.30
C VAL A 107 -1.46 5.40 11.24
N THR A 108 -1.90 5.99 10.13
CA THR A 108 -1.87 7.44 9.92
C THR A 108 -3.16 8.15 10.33
N GLY A 109 -4.28 7.43 10.42
CA GLY A 109 -5.60 8.02 10.59
C GLY A 109 -6.10 8.76 9.36
N ARG A 110 -5.49 8.56 8.19
CA ARG A 110 -5.82 9.26 6.95
C ARG A 110 -6.26 8.28 5.88
N LYS A 111 -7.04 8.78 4.91
CA LYS A 111 -7.41 8.08 3.70
C LYS A 111 -6.92 8.89 2.50
N LEU A 112 -6.58 8.19 1.41
CA LEU A 112 -6.19 8.85 0.17
C LEU A 112 -7.41 9.01 -0.74
N PRO A 113 -7.52 10.14 -1.51
CA PRO A 113 -8.68 10.39 -2.38
C PRO A 113 -8.92 9.29 -3.42
N TRP A 114 -7.85 8.71 -3.98
CA TRP A 114 -7.93 7.65 -4.98
C TRP A 114 -7.77 6.24 -4.39
N GLY A 115 -7.84 6.10 -3.05
CA GLY A 115 -7.68 4.82 -2.38
C GLY A 115 -6.32 4.21 -2.64
N ASP A 116 -6.28 2.92 -3.00
CA ASP A 116 -5.03 2.21 -3.27
C ASP A 116 -4.54 2.34 -4.73
N LEU A 117 -5.19 3.17 -5.55
CA LEU A 117 -4.75 3.42 -6.92
C LEU A 117 -3.52 4.35 -6.92
N THR A 118 -2.39 3.81 -7.34
CA THR A 118 -1.11 4.53 -7.42
C THR A 118 -0.39 4.17 -8.72
N GLY A 119 0.41 5.10 -9.22
CA GLY A 119 1.28 4.85 -10.38
C GLY A 119 0.59 4.78 -11.73
N ILE A 120 -0.73 5.04 -11.80
CA ILE A 120 -1.50 5.05 -13.05
C ILE A 120 -2.41 6.29 -13.07
N ARG A 121 -3.00 6.59 -14.22
CA ARG A 121 -4.07 7.60 -14.30
C ARG A 121 -5.33 7.00 -13.66
N PRO A 122 -5.82 7.54 -12.52
CA PRO A 122 -6.95 6.92 -11.82
C PRO A 122 -8.24 6.89 -12.64
N THR A 123 -8.44 7.83 -13.55
CA THR A 123 -9.63 7.90 -14.41
C THR A 123 -9.65 6.84 -15.52
N LYS A 124 -8.54 6.16 -15.77
CA LYS A 124 -8.44 5.13 -16.81
C LYS A 124 -9.41 3.97 -16.57
N ILE A 125 -9.56 3.55 -15.33
CA ILE A 125 -10.43 2.41 -14.97
C ILE A 125 -11.90 2.75 -15.17
N PRO A 126 -12.46 3.84 -14.60
CA PRO A 126 -13.84 4.18 -14.84
C PRO A 126 -14.16 4.46 -16.31
N MET A 127 -13.24 5.04 -17.07
CA MET A 127 -13.43 5.25 -18.51
C MET A 127 -13.55 3.93 -19.27
N LYS A 128 -12.70 2.96 -18.94
CA LYS A 128 -12.77 1.63 -19.54
C LYS A 128 -14.09 0.94 -19.22
N LEU A 129 -14.59 1.04 -18.00
CA LEU A 129 -15.86 0.46 -17.59
C LEU A 129 -17.03 1.11 -18.31
N LEU A 130 -16.99 2.44 -18.54
CA LEU A 130 -17.99 3.13 -19.36
C LEU A 130 -18.01 2.59 -20.79
N GLU A 131 -16.85 2.38 -21.40
CA GLU A 131 -16.74 1.80 -22.74
C GLU A 131 -17.30 0.38 -22.80
N GLU A 132 -17.20 -0.37 -21.69
CA GLU A 132 -17.77 -1.72 -21.56
C GLU A 132 -19.27 -1.72 -21.27
N GLY A 133 -19.91 -0.55 -21.15
CA GLY A 133 -21.34 -0.40 -20.94
C GLY A 133 -21.81 -0.35 -19.51
N TRP A 134 -20.91 -0.15 -18.56
CA TRP A 134 -21.29 -0.03 -17.15
C TRP A 134 -22.02 1.29 -16.89
N LYS A 135 -23.02 1.25 -16.00
CA LYS A 135 -23.72 2.46 -15.55
C LYS A 135 -22.86 3.23 -14.56
N ASN A 136 -23.03 4.56 -14.51
CA ASN A 136 -22.27 5.43 -13.60
C ASN A 136 -22.37 4.98 -12.14
N THR A 137 -23.55 4.56 -11.69
CA THR A 137 -23.73 4.08 -10.30
C THR A 137 -22.96 2.79 -10.01
N GLU A 138 -22.89 1.91 -11.00
CA GLU A 138 -22.14 0.65 -10.89
C GLU A 138 -20.64 0.91 -10.85
N ILE A 139 -20.16 1.83 -11.70
CA ILE A 139 -18.74 2.24 -11.72
C ILE A 139 -18.34 2.87 -10.38
N ALA A 140 -19.16 3.79 -9.86
CA ALA A 140 -18.89 4.44 -8.59
C ALA A 140 -18.78 3.43 -7.45
N ARG A 141 -19.70 2.46 -7.40
CA ARG A 141 -19.66 1.39 -6.41
C ARG A 141 -18.39 0.55 -6.56
N TYR A 142 -18.07 0.13 -7.78
CA TYR A 142 -16.87 -0.66 -8.06
C TYR A 142 -15.59 0.05 -7.62
N MET A 143 -15.47 1.34 -7.95
CA MET A 143 -14.30 2.14 -7.56
C MET A 143 -14.16 2.27 -6.05
N ARG A 144 -15.28 2.50 -5.33
CA ARG A 144 -15.27 2.58 -3.87
C ARG A 144 -14.92 1.25 -3.21
N GLU A 145 -15.58 0.17 -3.64
CA GLU A 145 -15.43 -1.15 -3.01
C GLU A 145 -14.09 -1.81 -3.35
N THR A 146 -13.61 -1.62 -4.58
CA THR A 146 -12.39 -2.26 -5.06
C THR A 146 -11.13 -1.49 -4.66
N TYR A 147 -11.15 -0.16 -4.80
CA TYR A 147 -9.96 0.68 -4.64
C TYR A 147 -10.05 1.67 -3.48
N GLY A 148 -11.19 1.81 -2.84
CA GLY A 148 -11.38 2.76 -1.75
C GLY A 148 -11.40 4.21 -2.19
N VAL A 149 -11.77 4.48 -3.44
CA VAL A 149 -11.84 5.84 -3.98
C VAL A 149 -12.92 6.66 -3.27
N SER A 150 -12.64 7.93 -2.98
CA SER A 150 -13.60 8.82 -2.32
C SER A 150 -14.81 9.11 -3.19
N ASN A 151 -15.94 9.49 -2.55
CA ASN A 151 -17.15 9.86 -3.27
C ASN A 151 -16.93 11.05 -4.22
N GLU A 152 -16.12 12.03 -3.82
CA GLU A 152 -15.77 13.17 -4.67
C GLU A 152 -15.07 12.73 -5.96
N LYS A 153 -14.08 11.84 -5.83
CA LYS A 153 -13.32 11.37 -6.97
C LYS A 153 -14.14 10.45 -7.87
N THR A 154 -15.03 9.63 -7.32
CA THR A 154 -15.92 8.80 -8.14
C THR A 154 -16.93 9.65 -8.91
N ALA A 155 -17.39 10.77 -8.37
CA ALA A 155 -18.27 11.70 -9.07
C ALA A 155 -17.57 12.40 -10.24
N LEU A 156 -16.24 12.63 -10.14
CA LEU A 156 -15.45 13.25 -11.20
C LEU A 156 -15.01 12.26 -12.29
N ALA A 157 -14.99 11.00 -11.95
CA ALA A 157 -14.69 9.94 -12.90
C ALA A 157 -15.92 9.55 -13.68
#